data_ab096a31decf592c1c57a2322dbd9fe1
#
_entry.id   ab096a31decf592c1c57a2322dbd9fe1
#
_cell.length_a   1.000
_cell.length_b   1.000
_cell.length_c   1.000
_cell.angle_alpha   90.00
_cell.angle_beta   90.00
_cell.angle_gamma   90.00
#
_symmetry.space_group_name_H-M   'P 1'
#
loop_
_entity.id
_entity.type
_entity.pdbx_description
1 polymer ?
#
loop_
_entity_poly.entity_id
_entity_poly.type
_entity_poly.pdbx_seq_one_letter_code
_entity_poly.pdbx_strand_id
1 'polypeptide(L)'
;MPPAAAVSEPDLFESENSALAHAKAVFCDVDAGEEAYRHTLGQLISYYERLMRETRRLIRRSDREELEMNRLNHRLQELAQELEYRATHDTLTGALNRGAVIDRATAALARGSLALIVLDIDHFKRLNDDFGHPAGDTVICGVTACLKDTVRAEGAIGRVGGEEFAALLPDFSMDDALDLAERMRCAIAGHGFPPPVNRQVTASFGVSWSAQGRTFEYAYGRADEALYEAKRSGRNRVTCAITA
;
A
#
# COMPACT_ATOMS: atom_id res chain seq x y z
N MET A 1 51.59 8.13 -17.93
CA MET A 1 50.66 9.02 -17.23
C MET A 1 51.21 9.28 -15.84
N PRO A 2 51.48 10.50 -15.45
CA PRO A 2 51.89 10.83 -14.08
C PRO A 2 50.70 10.67 -13.13
N PRO A 3 50.95 10.31 -11.84
CA PRO A 3 49.88 10.18 -10.85
C PRO A 3 49.27 11.57 -10.55
N ALA A 4 47.92 11.59 -10.50
CA ALA A 4 47.18 12.77 -10.11
C ALA A 4 47.63 13.23 -8.71
N ALA A 5 48.06 14.51 -8.59
CA ALA A 5 48.35 15.12 -7.32
C ALA A 5 47.08 15.10 -6.44
N ALA A 6 47.20 14.48 -5.27
CA ALA A 6 46.17 14.53 -4.25
C ALA A 6 46.00 16.01 -3.84
N VAL A 7 44.87 16.59 -4.19
CA VAL A 7 44.45 17.88 -3.64
C VAL A 7 44.18 17.62 -2.15
N SER A 8 45.11 18.08 -1.29
CA SER A 8 44.88 18.03 0.16
C SER A 8 43.67 18.93 0.46
N GLU A 9 42.64 18.35 1.07
CA GLU A 9 41.54 19.15 1.60
C GLU A 9 42.11 20.22 2.56
N PRO A 10 41.62 21.47 2.43
CA PRO A 10 42.10 22.53 3.34
C PRO A 10 41.75 22.13 4.77
N ASP A 11 42.78 22.18 5.66
CA ASP A 11 42.56 21.94 7.11
C ASP A 11 41.63 23.02 7.65
N LEU A 12 40.39 22.63 7.95
CA LEU A 12 39.35 23.52 8.48
C LEU A 12 39.73 24.13 9.84
N PHE A 13 40.74 23.58 10.52
CA PHE A 13 41.18 23.98 11.85
C PHE A 13 42.61 24.52 11.85
N GLU A 14 43.12 24.93 10.71
CA GLU A 14 44.52 25.42 10.60
C GLU A 14 44.80 26.61 11.53
N SER A 15 43.86 27.56 11.64
CA SER A 15 44.02 28.73 12.54
C SER A 15 43.96 28.35 14.02
N GLU A 16 43.09 27.40 14.37
CA GLU A 16 42.94 26.89 15.74
C GLU A 16 44.14 26.04 16.14
N ASN A 17 44.63 25.21 15.25
CA ASN A 17 45.82 24.39 15.44
C ASN A 17 47.07 25.27 15.61
N SER A 18 47.21 26.36 14.84
CA SER A 18 48.27 27.32 14.94
C SER A 18 48.25 28.08 16.28
N ALA A 19 47.06 28.55 16.70
CA ALA A 19 46.88 29.22 17.99
C ALA A 19 47.21 28.30 19.18
N LEU A 20 46.80 27.03 19.09
CA LEU A 20 47.11 26.02 20.12
C LEU A 20 48.60 25.71 20.17
N ALA A 21 49.27 25.59 19.02
CA ALA A 21 50.70 25.36 18.94
C ALA A 21 51.50 26.53 19.56
N HIS A 22 51.10 27.78 19.24
CA HIS A 22 51.70 28.97 19.83
C HIS A 22 51.50 29.00 21.35
N ALA A 23 50.33 28.74 21.85
CA ALA A 23 50.05 28.70 23.28
C ALA A 23 50.87 27.62 24.02
N LYS A 24 51.03 26.44 23.40
CA LYS A 24 51.89 25.38 23.94
C LYS A 24 53.35 25.82 23.99
N ALA A 25 53.90 26.56 23.00
CA ALA A 25 55.24 27.05 22.97
C ALA A 25 55.44 28.03 24.08
N VAL A 26 54.56 29.03 24.27
CA VAL A 26 54.67 30.01 25.38
C VAL A 26 54.56 29.34 26.74
N PHE A 27 53.69 28.31 26.87
CA PHE A 27 53.58 27.59 28.16
C PHE A 27 54.83 26.80 28.54
N CYS A 28 55.56 26.30 27.56
CA CYS A 28 56.80 25.55 27.78
C CYS A 28 58.03 26.43 27.93
N ASP A 29 57.94 27.74 27.64
CA ASP A 29 59.05 28.70 27.78
C ASP A 29 59.14 29.20 29.22
N VAL A 30 60.22 28.80 29.92
CA VAL A 30 60.45 29.14 31.32
C VAL A 30 60.74 30.63 31.50
N ASP A 31 61.25 31.31 30.47
CA ASP A 31 61.61 32.73 30.46
C ASP A 31 60.48 33.65 29.96
N ALA A 32 59.31 33.09 29.60
CA ALA A 32 58.18 33.87 29.15
C ALA A 32 57.66 34.82 30.24
N GLY A 33 57.54 36.09 29.91
CA GLY A 33 57.05 37.12 30.85
C GLY A 33 55.51 37.06 31.01
N GLU A 34 54.99 37.64 32.09
CA GLU A 34 53.58 37.72 32.43
C GLU A 34 52.73 38.28 31.28
N GLU A 35 53.26 39.29 30.58
CA GLU A 35 52.54 39.91 29.43
C GLU A 35 52.36 38.95 28.26
N ALA A 36 53.36 38.10 27.96
CA ALA A 36 53.25 37.05 26.93
C ALA A 36 52.20 36.01 27.27
N TYR A 37 52.13 35.57 28.54
CA TYR A 37 51.08 34.66 29.01
C TYR A 37 49.70 35.27 28.91
N ARG A 38 49.51 36.52 29.34
CA ARG A 38 48.22 37.23 29.27
C ARG A 38 47.73 37.40 27.82
N HIS A 39 48.63 37.78 26.92
CA HIS A 39 48.36 37.97 25.52
C HIS A 39 47.91 36.62 24.87
N THR A 40 48.68 35.57 25.08
CA THR A 40 48.41 34.23 24.55
C THR A 40 47.10 33.64 25.10
N LEU A 41 46.84 33.82 26.41
CA LEU A 41 45.59 33.42 27.03
C LEU A 41 44.37 34.16 26.42
N GLY A 42 44.51 35.50 26.21
CA GLY A 42 43.47 36.30 25.56
C GLY A 42 43.16 35.83 24.14
N GLN A 43 44.19 35.45 23.37
CA GLN A 43 44.01 34.85 22.04
C GLN A 43 43.27 33.51 22.12
N LEU A 44 43.70 32.61 23.01
CA LEU A 44 43.02 31.30 23.18
C LEU A 44 41.56 31.44 23.58
N ILE A 45 41.25 32.36 24.50
CA ILE A 45 39.89 32.65 24.92
C ILE A 45 39.05 33.09 23.68
N SER A 46 39.56 34.01 22.88
CA SER A 46 38.88 34.50 21.67
C SER A 46 38.63 33.40 20.65
N TYR A 47 39.62 32.53 20.41
CA TYR A 47 39.46 31.37 19.53
C TYR A 47 38.44 30.36 20.07
N TYR A 48 38.51 30.06 21.37
CA TYR A 48 37.57 29.16 22.02
C TYR A 48 36.13 29.66 21.94
N GLU A 49 35.91 30.95 22.22
CA GLU A 49 34.58 31.55 22.12
C GLU A 49 34.03 31.51 20.67
N ARG A 50 34.90 31.72 19.67
CA ARG A 50 34.52 31.60 18.25
C ARG A 50 34.12 30.16 17.92
N LEU A 51 34.96 29.19 18.29
CA LEU A 51 34.70 27.77 18.07
C LEU A 51 33.38 27.33 18.72
N MET A 52 33.11 27.76 19.95
CA MET A 52 31.88 27.47 20.65
C MET A 52 30.64 28.06 19.95
N ARG A 53 30.76 29.28 19.39
CA ARG A 53 29.66 29.88 18.60
C ARG A 53 29.41 29.11 17.31
N GLU A 54 30.45 28.73 16.59
CA GLU A 54 30.36 27.98 15.36
C GLU A 54 29.79 26.57 15.59
N THR A 55 30.30 25.87 16.61
CA THR A 55 29.81 24.53 17.00
C THR A 55 28.31 24.56 17.34
N ARG A 56 27.87 25.54 18.15
CA ARG A 56 26.45 25.71 18.47
C ARG A 56 25.61 25.98 17.23
N ARG A 57 26.13 26.72 16.26
CA ARG A 57 25.43 26.98 15.00
C ARG A 57 25.29 25.71 14.15
N LEU A 58 26.36 24.89 14.07
CA LEU A 58 26.36 23.62 13.35
C LEU A 58 25.41 22.61 13.99
N ILE A 59 25.43 22.48 15.33
CA ILE A 59 24.51 21.60 16.05
C ILE A 59 23.06 21.99 15.75
N ARG A 60 22.70 23.28 15.91
CA ARG A 60 21.32 23.74 15.61
C ARG A 60 20.89 23.54 14.16
N ARG A 61 21.84 23.58 13.23
CA ARG A 61 21.57 23.29 11.82
C ARG A 61 21.34 21.81 11.61
N SER A 62 22.24 20.98 12.18
CA SER A 62 22.11 19.52 12.13
C SER A 62 20.78 19.03 12.72
N ASP A 63 20.39 19.55 13.90
CA ASP A 63 19.12 19.21 14.54
C ASP A 63 17.92 19.55 13.65
N ARG A 64 17.95 20.70 12.93
CA ARG A 64 16.88 21.06 11.99
C ARG A 64 16.85 20.15 10.77
N GLU A 65 18.02 19.86 10.19
CA GLU A 65 18.15 18.99 9.03
C GLU A 65 17.67 17.57 9.36
N GLU A 66 17.96 17.08 10.58
CA GLU A 66 17.49 15.79 11.07
C GLU A 66 15.95 15.77 11.23
N LEU A 67 15.39 16.80 11.86
CA LEU A 67 13.92 16.92 12.01
C LEU A 67 13.20 16.98 10.64
N GLU A 68 13.76 17.73 9.69
CA GLU A 68 13.20 17.83 8.34
C GLU A 68 13.31 16.50 7.60
N MET A 69 14.45 15.80 7.70
CA MET A 69 14.66 14.48 7.11
C MET A 69 13.67 13.46 7.65
N ASN A 70 13.45 13.43 8.96
CA ASN A 70 12.49 12.53 9.60
C ASN A 70 11.07 12.82 9.13
N ARG A 71 10.69 14.10 9.00
CA ARG A 71 9.38 14.50 8.47
C ARG A 71 9.18 14.08 7.02
N LEU A 72 10.19 14.27 6.17
CA LEU A 72 10.16 13.85 4.76
C LEU A 72 10.07 12.33 4.62
N ASN A 73 10.85 11.59 5.42
CA ASN A 73 10.78 10.13 5.43
C ASN A 73 9.39 9.61 5.83
N HIS A 74 8.78 10.21 6.85
CA HIS A 74 7.42 9.85 7.25
C HIS A 74 6.44 10.12 6.10
N ARG A 75 6.54 11.28 5.46
CA ARG A 75 5.67 11.63 4.34
C ARG A 75 5.86 10.73 3.12
N LEU A 76 7.11 10.32 2.84
CA LEU A 76 7.40 9.33 1.78
C LEU A 76 6.76 7.98 2.08
N GLN A 77 6.81 7.52 3.34
CA GLN A 77 6.18 6.27 3.76
C GLN A 77 4.64 6.32 3.61
N GLU A 78 4.00 7.43 4.02
CA GLU A 78 2.56 7.62 3.84
C GLU A 78 2.16 7.56 2.36
N LEU A 79 2.88 8.30 1.50
CA LEU A 79 2.63 8.31 0.06
C LEU A 79 2.86 6.95 -0.59
N ALA A 80 3.90 6.22 -0.18
CA ALA A 80 4.16 4.88 -0.69
C ALA A 80 3.02 3.91 -0.33
N GLN A 81 2.52 3.95 0.92
CA GLN A 81 1.37 3.15 1.34
C GLN A 81 0.09 3.52 0.58
N GLU A 82 -0.15 4.81 0.37
CA GLU A 82 -1.31 5.27 -0.40
C GLU A 82 -1.23 4.80 -1.87
N LEU A 83 -0.05 4.89 -2.48
CA LEU A 83 0.17 4.40 -3.85
C LEU A 83 -0.01 2.89 -3.95
N GLU A 84 0.52 2.11 -3.00
CA GLU A 84 0.34 0.66 -2.94
C GLU A 84 -1.13 0.28 -2.77
N TYR A 85 -1.87 0.99 -1.90
CA TYR A 85 -3.30 0.79 -1.75
C TYR A 85 -4.05 1.08 -3.05
N ARG A 86 -3.79 2.21 -3.71
CA ARG A 86 -4.43 2.57 -4.99
C ARG A 86 -4.05 1.64 -6.13
N ALA A 87 -2.83 1.10 -6.12
CA ALA A 87 -2.39 0.12 -7.12
C ALA A 87 -3.10 -1.23 -6.99
N THR A 88 -3.61 -1.58 -5.80
CA THR A 88 -4.18 -2.90 -5.50
C THR A 88 -5.69 -2.88 -5.23
N HIS A 89 -6.31 -1.71 -5.03
CA HIS A 89 -7.72 -1.61 -4.67
C HIS A 89 -8.51 -0.76 -5.68
N ASP A 90 -9.78 -1.11 -5.84
CA ASP A 90 -10.77 -0.32 -6.59
C ASP A 90 -11.17 0.92 -5.78
N THR A 91 -11.11 2.09 -6.39
CA THR A 91 -11.30 3.37 -5.70
C THR A 91 -12.72 3.63 -5.22
N LEU A 92 -13.72 3.01 -5.87
CA LEU A 92 -15.13 3.16 -5.49
C LEU A 92 -15.48 2.26 -4.30
N THR A 93 -15.00 1.02 -4.31
CA THR A 93 -15.46 -0.04 -3.39
C THR A 93 -14.47 -0.36 -2.28
N GLY A 94 -13.18 0.00 -2.46
CA GLY A 94 -12.12 -0.45 -1.58
C GLY A 94 -11.98 -1.99 -1.53
N ALA A 95 -12.49 -2.70 -2.53
CA ALA A 95 -12.18 -4.11 -2.79
C ALA A 95 -10.89 -4.21 -3.60
N LEU A 96 -10.33 -5.40 -3.77
CA LEU A 96 -9.20 -5.58 -4.67
C LEU A 96 -9.59 -5.16 -6.09
N ASN A 97 -8.68 -4.53 -6.81
CA ASN A 97 -8.86 -4.31 -8.23
C ASN A 97 -8.54 -5.58 -9.04
N ARG A 98 -8.82 -5.57 -10.34
CA ARG A 98 -8.61 -6.72 -11.23
C ARG A 98 -7.16 -7.24 -11.19
N GLY A 99 -6.16 -6.36 -11.19
CA GLY A 99 -4.74 -6.76 -11.14
C GLY A 99 -4.42 -7.52 -9.86
N ALA A 100 -4.82 -6.98 -8.71
CA ALA A 100 -4.59 -7.60 -7.42
C ALA A 100 -5.36 -8.94 -7.26
N VAL A 101 -6.54 -9.09 -7.88
CA VAL A 101 -7.24 -10.38 -7.93
C VAL A 101 -6.42 -11.42 -8.68
N ILE A 102 -5.88 -11.08 -9.86
CA ILE A 102 -5.05 -11.98 -10.68
C ILE A 102 -3.80 -12.40 -9.90
N ASP A 103 -3.09 -11.43 -9.32
CA ASP A 103 -1.85 -11.67 -8.58
C ASP A 103 -2.09 -12.59 -7.36
N ARG A 104 -3.15 -12.31 -6.58
CA ARG A 104 -3.48 -13.12 -5.40
C ARG A 104 -3.96 -14.53 -5.77
N ALA A 105 -4.78 -14.66 -6.81
CA ALA A 105 -5.23 -15.97 -7.29
C ALA A 105 -4.06 -16.81 -7.79
N THR A 106 -3.14 -16.21 -8.57
CA THR A 106 -1.93 -16.86 -9.05
C THR A 106 -1.03 -17.31 -7.90
N ALA A 107 -0.84 -16.45 -6.89
CA ALA A 107 -0.07 -16.80 -5.70
C ALA A 107 -0.74 -17.91 -4.87
N ALA A 108 -2.07 -17.94 -4.78
CA ALA A 108 -2.82 -19.00 -4.10
C ALA A 108 -2.66 -20.34 -4.83
N LEU A 109 -2.87 -20.36 -6.15
CA LEU A 109 -2.74 -21.56 -7.00
C LEU A 109 -1.33 -22.13 -7.03
N ALA A 110 -0.30 -21.31 -6.80
CA ALA A 110 1.07 -21.79 -6.66
C ALA A 110 1.30 -22.54 -5.33
N ARG A 111 0.51 -22.26 -4.29
CA ARG A 111 0.68 -22.82 -2.94
C ARG A 111 -0.28 -23.97 -2.64
N GLY A 112 -1.51 -23.89 -3.14
CA GLY A 112 -2.57 -24.84 -2.81
C GLY A 112 -3.72 -24.81 -3.82
N SER A 113 -4.86 -25.31 -3.43
CA SER A 113 -6.08 -25.22 -4.22
C SER A 113 -6.74 -23.85 -4.08
N LEU A 114 -7.58 -23.50 -5.03
CA LEU A 114 -8.37 -22.26 -5.02
C LEU A 114 -9.79 -22.54 -5.49
N ALA A 115 -10.78 -22.21 -4.67
CA ALA A 115 -12.13 -22.01 -5.14
C ALA A 115 -12.30 -20.54 -5.55
N LEU A 116 -12.83 -20.30 -6.74
CA LEU A 116 -13.07 -19.00 -7.31
C LEU A 116 -14.56 -18.81 -7.57
N ILE A 117 -15.13 -17.76 -7.01
CA ILE A 117 -16.50 -17.34 -7.27
C ILE A 117 -16.44 -16.08 -8.13
N VAL A 118 -17.07 -16.09 -9.30
CA VAL A 118 -17.29 -14.88 -10.12
C VAL A 118 -18.78 -14.56 -10.07
N LEU A 119 -19.10 -13.29 -9.91
CA LEU A 119 -20.49 -12.84 -9.85
C LEU A 119 -20.68 -11.53 -10.63
N ASP A 120 -21.94 -11.31 -11.04
CA ASP A 120 -22.35 -10.13 -11.79
C ASP A 120 -23.74 -9.69 -11.31
N ILE A 121 -23.91 -8.36 -11.16
CA ILE A 121 -25.19 -7.79 -10.70
C ILE A 121 -26.23 -7.87 -11.80
N ASP A 122 -27.30 -8.56 -11.52
CA ASP A 122 -28.36 -8.80 -12.49
C ASP A 122 -29.03 -7.48 -12.95
N HIS A 123 -29.11 -7.30 -14.26
CA HIS A 123 -29.77 -6.14 -14.87
C HIS A 123 -29.18 -4.78 -14.49
N PHE A 124 -27.88 -4.69 -14.15
CA PHE A 124 -27.24 -3.48 -13.67
C PHE A 124 -27.33 -2.33 -14.69
N LYS A 125 -27.15 -2.58 -15.97
CA LYS A 125 -27.33 -1.58 -17.02
C LYS A 125 -28.72 -0.94 -16.94
N ARG A 126 -29.78 -1.75 -16.82
CA ARG A 126 -31.15 -1.24 -16.69
C ARG A 126 -31.35 -0.42 -15.40
N LEU A 127 -30.66 -0.78 -14.32
CA LEU A 127 -30.66 -0.01 -13.08
C LEU A 127 -30.06 1.38 -13.30
N ASN A 128 -28.92 1.46 -13.99
CA ASN A 128 -28.33 2.75 -14.36
C ASN A 128 -29.21 3.58 -15.29
N ASP A 129 -29.86 2.93 -16.28
CA ASP A 129 -30.75 3.61 -17.21
C ASP A 129 -32.00 4.17 -16.48
N ASP A 130 -32.52 3.48 -15.46
CA ASP A 130 -33.71 3.89 -14.70
C ASP A 130 -33.40 4.94 -13.60
N PHE A 131 -32.23 4.86 -12.92
CA PHE A 131 -31.93 5.65 -11.71
C PHE A 131 -30.68 6.51 -11.80
N GLY A 132 -29.92 6.39 -12.91
CA GLY A 132 -28.67 7.10 -13.13
C GLY A 132 -27.44 6.43 -12.51
N HIS A 133 -26.25 6.77 -12.98
CA HIS A 133 -24.97 6.22 -12.52
C HIS A 133 -24.70 6.38 -11.02
N PRO A 134 -25.06 7.50 -10.34
CA PRO A 134 -24.86 7.60 -8.90
C PRO A 134 -25.62 6.55 -8.09
N ALA A 135 -26.81 6.14 -8.56
CA ALA A 135 -27.57 5.06 -7.93
C ALA A 135 -26.88 3.70 -8.19
N GLY A 136 -26.33 3.50 -9.38
CA GLY A 136 -25.51 2.34 -9.69
C GLY A 136 -24.28 2.23 -8.80
N ASP A 137 -23.56 3.32 -8.57
CA ASP A 137 -22.40 3.37 -7.66
C ASP A 137 -22.80 3.01 -6.22
N THR A 138 -23.96 3.49 -5.76
CA THR A 138 -24.52 3.11 -4.45
C THR A 138 -24.79 1.61 -4.37
N VAL A 139 -25.35 1.03 -5.43
CA VAL A 139 -25.60 -0.42 -5.52
C VAL A 139 -24.30 -1.21 -5.49
N ILE A 140 -23.29 -0.81 -6.27
CA ILE A 140 -21.97 -1.43 -6.27
C ILE A 140 -21.35 -1.41 -4.87
N CYS A 141 -21.41 -0.29 -4.16
CA CYS A 141 -20.90 -0.16 -2.78
C CYS A 141 -21.68 -1.07 -1.81
N GLY A 142 -23.01 -1.11 -1.90
CA GLY A 142 -23.84 -1.98 -1.06
C GLY A 142 -23.60 -3.46 -1.30
N VAL A 143 -23.48 -3.87 -2.57
CA VAL A 143 -23.09 -5.25 -2.93
C VAL A 143 -21.72 -5.59 -2.36
N THR A 144 -20.75 -4.68 -2.51
CA THR A 144 -19.41 -4.89 -1.94
C THR A 144 -19.45 -5.09 -0.42
N ALA A 145 -20.27 -4.32 0.30
CA ALA A 145 -20.44 -4.47 1.75
C ALA A 145 -21.01 -5.86 2.08
N CYS A 146 -22.09 -6.29 1.40
CA CYS A 146 -22.68 -7.62 1.57
C CYS A 146 -21.64 -8.74 1.36
N LEU A 147 -20.82 -8.61 0.30
CA LEU A 147 -19.79 -9.60 -0.01
C LEU A 147 -18.71 -9.64 1.08
N LYS A 148 -18.18 -8.49 1.51
CA LYS A 148 -17.16 -8.40 2.56
C LYS A 148 -17.66 -8.96 3.90
N ASP A 149 -18.90 -8.64 4.28
CA ASP A 149 -19.52 -9.11 5.53
C ASP A 149 -19.77 -10.62 5.51
N THR A 150 -20.03 -11.20 4.35
CA THR A 150 -20.26 -12.64 4.19
C THR A 150 -18.96 -13.43 4.17
N VAL A 151 -17.94 -12.96 3.44
CA VAL A 151 -16.64 -13.64 3.28
C VAL A 151 -15.74 -13.44 4.49
N ARG A 152 -15.79 -12.27 5.12
CA ARG A 152 -14.95 -11.93 6.29
C ARG A 152 -13.45 -12.24 6.06
N ALA A 153 -12.83 -12.99 6.98
CA ALA A 153 -11.42 -13.38 6.92
C ALA A 153 -11.16 -14.66 6.10
N GLU A 154 -12.21 -15.31 5.61
CA GLU A 154 -12.11 -16.61 4.92
C GLU A 154 -11.58 -16.50 3.49
N GLY A 155 -11.64 -15.29 2.89
CA GLY A 155 -11.21 -15.05 1.53
C GLY A 155 -10.95 -13.59 1.21
N ALA A 156 -10.79 -13.29 -0.08
CA ALA A 156 -10.60 -11.93 -0.57
C ALA A 156 -11.64 -11.59 -1.65
N ILE A 157 -12.18 -10.37 -1.57
CA ILE A 157 -13.13 -9.85 -2.56
C ILE A 157 -12.44 -8.84 -3.45
N GLY A 158 -12.68 -8.94 -4.77
CA GLY A 158 -12.22 -7.96 -5.75
C GLY A 158 -13.30 -7.59 -6.75
N ARG A 159 -13.17 -6.39 -7.32
CA ARG A 159 -13.97 -5.91 -8.42
C ARG A 159 -13.18 -6.09 -9.71
N VAL A 160 -13.65 -6.93 -10.62
CA VAL A 160 -12.91 -7.32 -11.83
C VAL A 160 -13.46 -6.63 -13.09
N GLY A 161 -14.65 -6.04 -12.99
CA GLY A 161 -15.31 -5.27 -14.05
C GLY A 161 -16.19 -4.17 -13.49
N GLY A 162 -17.01 -3.55 -14.35
CA GLY A 162 -17.94 -2.50 -13.93
C GLY A 162 -18.93 -2.95 -12.85
N GLU A 163 -19.56 -4.09 -13.08
CA GLU A 163 -20.58 -4.71 -12.22
C GLU A 163 -20.21 -6.14 -11.82
N GLU A 164 -18.96 -6.53 -12.12
CA GLU A 164 -18.45 -7.89 -11.91
C GLU A 164 -17.50 -7.94 -10.73
N PHE A 165 -17.64 -8.95 -9.90
CA PHE A 165 -16.81 -9.19 -8.73
C PHE A 165 -16.26 -10.62 -8.73
N ALA A 166 -15.18 -10.83 -8.00
CA ALA A 166 -14.62 -12.15 -7.74
C ALA A 166 -14.33 -12.32 -6.25
N ALA A 167 -14.58 -13.54 -5.74
CA ALA A 167 -14.14 -13.97 -4.42
C ALA A 167 -13.10 -15.08 -4.57
N LEU A 168 -11.97 -14.91 -3.92
CA LEU A 168 -10.84 -15.84 -3.86
C LEU A 168 -10.88 -16.58 -2.53
N LEU A 169 -10.99 -17.89 -2.56
CA LEU A 169 -11.12 -18.77 -1.40
C LEU A 169 -10.02 -19.85 -1.42
N PRO A 170 -8.81 -19.53 -0.95
CA PRO A 170 -7.73 -20.51 -0.88
C PRO A 170 -8.10 -21.70 0.01
N ASP A 171 -7.76 -22.90 -0.44
CA ASP A 171 -7.94 -24.17 0.28
C ASP A 171 -9.40 -24.54 0.64
N PHE A 172 -10.39 -23.85 0.06
CA PHE A 172 -11.81 -24.22 0.17
C PHE A 172 -12.11 -25.44 -0.69
N SER A 173 -13.04 -26.28 -0.21
CA SER A 173 -13.68 -27.29 -1.05
C SER A 173 -14.71 -26.65 -2.00
N MET A 174 -15.13 -27.39 -3.02
CA MET A 174 -16.21 -26.93 -3.92
C MET A 174 -17.52 -26.73 -3.13
N ASP A 175 -17.84 -27.63 -2.21
CA ASP A 175 -19.09 -27.56 -1.44
C ASP A 175 -19.11 -26.36 -0.51
N ASP A 176 -18.02 -26.10 0.22
CA ASP A 176 -17.90 -24.89 1.08
C ASP A 176 -18.02 -23.60 0.27
N ALA A 177 -17.42 -23.58 -0.94
CA ALA A 177 -17.51 -22.43 -1.83
C ALA A 177 -18.93 -22.21 -2.38
N LEU A 178 -19.66 -23.28 -2.68
CA LEU A 178 -21.06 -23.20 -3.10
C LEU A 178 -21.96 -22.68 -1.98
N ASP A 179 -21.77 -23.17 -0.76
CA ASP A 179 -22.50 -22.70 0.42
C ASP A 179 -22.23 -21.22 0.70
N LEU A 180 -20.97 -20.79 0.56
CA LEU A 180 -20.58 -19.39 0.72
C LEU A 180 -21.20 -18.52 -0.40
N ALA A 181 -21.17 -18.98 -1.66
CA ALA A 181 -21.77 -18.27 -2.79
C ALA A 181 -23.29 -18.09 -2.60
N GLU A 182 -23.99 -19.11 -2.08
CA GLU A 182 -25.42 -19.02 -1.80
C GLU A 182 -25.72 -18.04 -0.65
N ARG A 183 -24.89 -18.02 0.39
CA ARG A 183 -24.98 -16.99 1.46
C ARG A 183 -24.79 -15.59 0.91
N MET A 184 -23.79 -15.37 0.03
CA MET A 184 -23.58 -14.08 -0.64
C MET A 184 -24.80 -13.69 -1.49
N ARG A 185 -25.33 -14.60 -2.28
CA ARG A 185 -26.52 -14.38 -3.11
C ARG A 185 -27.72 -13.95 -2.26
N CYS A 186 -27.98 -14.67 -1.17
CA CYS A 186 -29.07 -14.35 -0.25
C CYS A 186 -28.85 -12.99 0.44
N ALA A 187 -27.60 -12.67 0.85
CA ALA A 187 -27.27 -11.38 1.46
C ALA A 187 -27.56 -10.22 0.50
N ILE A 188 -27.15 -10.32 -0.77
CA ILE A 188 -27.44 -9.30 -1.78
C ILE A 188 -28.93 -9.19 -2.06
N ALA A 189 -29.63 -10.31 -2.27
CA ALA A 189 -31.05 -10.33 -2.58
C ALA A 189 -31.92 -9.79 -1.42
N GLY A 190 -31.45 -9.93 -0.17
CA GLY A 190 -32.12 -9.42 1.03
C GLY A 190 -31.71 -7.99 1.44
N HIS A 191 -30.70 -7.41 0.77
CA HIS A 191 -30.23 -6.08 1.11
C HIS A 191 -31.19 -5.00 0.61
N GLY A 192 -31.57 -4.09 1.50
CA GLY A 192 -32.36 -2.89 1.15
C GLY A 192 -31.46 -1.74 0.74
N PHE A 193 -31.58 -1.32 -0.52
CA PHE A 193 -30.84 -0.16 -1.02
C PHE A 193 -31.59 1.15 -0.73
N PRO A 194 -30.87 2.27 -0.47
CA PRO A 194 -31.53 3.55 -0.23
C PRO A 194 -32.19 4.11 -1.52
N PRO A 195 -33.20 4.99 -1.38
CA PRO A 195 -33.75 5.68 -2.54
C PRO A 195 -32.65 6.37 -3.37
N PRO A 196 -32.77 6.41 -4.70
CA PRO A 196 -33.98 6.14 -5.50
C PRO A 196 -34.18 4.66 -5.86
N VAL A 197 -33.29 3.73 -5.47
CA VAL A 197 -33.40 2.32 -5.80
C VAL A 197 -34.55 1.69 -4.99
N ASN A 198 -35.68 1.45 -5.66
CA ASN A 198 -36.92 0.99 -5.02
C ASN A 198 -37.29 -0.45 -5.42
N ARG A 199 -36.32 -1.21 -5.91
CA ARG A 199 -36.48 -2.60 -6.32
C ARG A 199 -35.40 -3.49 -5.71
N GLN A 200 -35.71 -4.79 -5.67
CA GLN A 200 -34.73 -5.78 -5.26
C GLN A 200 -33.57 -5.83 -6.27
N VAL A 201 -32.36 -5.87 -5.78
CA VAL A 201 -31.13 -6.11 -6.55
C VAL A 201 -30.71 -7.54 -6.31
N THR A 202 -30.38 -8.26 -7.38
CA THR A 202 -29.88 -9.64 -7.32
C THR A 202 -28.58 -9.76 -8.08
N ALA A 203 -27.86 -10.85 -7.86
CA ALA A 203 -26.65 -11.19 -8.59
C ALA A 203 -26.67 -12.68 -8.98
N SER A 204 -26.04 -12.99 -10.11
CA SER A 204 -25.78 -14.34 -10.56
C SER A 204 -24.35 -14.73 -10.25
N PHE A 205 -24.12 -16.01 -9.93
CA PHE A 205 -22.85 -16.51 -9.43
C PHE A 205 -22.39 -17.73 -10.21
N GLY A 206 -21.11 -17.76 -10.56
CA GLY A 206 -20.42 -18.93 -11.09
C GLY A 206 -19.28 -19.34 -10.15
N VAL A 207 -19.20 -20.62 -9.81
CA VAL A 207 -18.20 -21.17 -8.90
C VAL A 207 -17.34 -22.18 -9.65
N SER A 208 -16.02 -22.07 -9.48
CA SER A 208 -15.05 -23.07 -9.94
C SER A 208 -14.12 -23.46 -8.80
N TRP A 209 -13.59 -24.67 -8.89
CA TRP A 209 -12.50 -25.16 -8.04
C TRP A 209 -11.34 -25.60 -8.90
N SER A 210 -10.13 -25.26 -8.48
CA SER A 210 -8.89 -25.57 -9.18
C SER A 210 -7.84 -26.11 -8.22
N ALA A 211 -7.20 -27.21 -8.61
CA ALA A 211 -6.09 -27.78 -7.88
C ALA A 211 -4.84 -26.88 -8.01
N GLN A 212 -3.89 -27.07 -7.11
CA GLN A 212 -2.58 -26.44 -7.17
C GLN A 212 -1.94 -26.61 -8.57
N GLY A 213 -1.25 -25.56 -9.01
CA GLY A 213 -0.51 -25.54 -10.29
C GLY A 213 -1.36 -25.20 -11.52
N ARG A 214 -2.68 -24.98 -11.36
CA ARG A 214 -3.51 -24.43 -12.44
C ARG A 214 -3.27 -22.92 -12.58
N THR A 215 -3.63 -22.35 -13.75
CA THR A 215 -3.52 -20.92 -14.01
C THR A 215 -4.79 -20.18 -13.58
N PHE A 216 -4.66 -18.86 -13.35
CA PHE A 216 -5.81 -18.00 -13.07
C PHE A 216 -6.83 -18.03 -14.23
N GLU A 217 -6.36 -17.97 -15.47
CA GLU A 217 -7.20 -17.96 -16.66
C GLU A 217 -8.07 -19.23 -16.74
N TYR A 218 -7.49 -20.38 -16.38
CA TYR A 218 -8.25 -21.63 -16.31
C TYR A 218 -9.35 -21.55 -15.24
N ALA A 219 -9.00 -21.15 -14.01
CA ALA A 219 -9.97 -21.05 -12.91
C ALA A 219 -11.08 -20.04 -13.22
N TYR A 220 -10.69 -18.86 -13.73
CA TYR A 220 -11.62 -17.79 -14.09
C TYR A 220 -12.54 -18.20 -15.24
N GLY A 221 -12.00 -18.77 -16.31
CA GLY A 221 -12.81 -19.23 -17.45
C GLY A 221 -13.87 -20.25 -17.05
N ARG A 222 -13.54 -21.18 -16.13
CA ARG A 222 -14.52 -22.14 -15.60
C ARG A 222 -15.59 -21.48 -14.76
N ALA A 223 -15.25 -20.52 -13.90
CA ALA A 223 -16.22 -19.76 -13.12
C ALA A 223 -17.11 -18.89 -14.02
N ASP A 224 -16.57 -18.28 -15.07
CA ASP A 224 -17.30 -17.45 -16.03
C ASP A 224 -18.30 -18.27 -16.86
N GLU A 225 -17.90 -19.48 -17.33
CA GLU A 225 -18.84 -20.43 -17.96
C GLU A 225 -20.02 -20.75 -17.04
N ALA A 226 -19.77 -21.02 -15.76
CA ALA A 226 -20.81 -21.27 -14.79
C ALA A 226 -21.70 -20.05 -14.54
N LEU A 227 -21.11 -18.84 -14.45
CA LEU A 227 -21.84 -17.58 -14.32
C LEU A 227 -22.76 -17.34 -15.53
N TYR A 228 -22.26 -17.62 -16.73
CA TYR A 228 -23.08 -17.54 -17.96
C TYR A 228 -24.28 -18.45 -17.90
N GLU A 229 -24.16 -19.71 -17.44
CA GLU A 229 -25.26 -20.62 -17.24
C GLU A 229 -26.25 -20.15 -16.15
N ALA A 230 -25.75 -19.55 -15.06
CA ALA A 230 -26.60 -18.93 -14.04
C ALA A 230 -27.48 -17.83 -14.65
N LYS A 231 -26.89 -16.94 -15.47
CA LYS A 231 -27.61 -15.85 -16.16
C LYS A 231 -28.66 -16.39 -17.15
N ARG A 232 -28.32 -17.44 -17.92
CA ARG A 232 -29.28 -18.07 -18.89
C ARG A 232 -30.43 -18.81 -18.22
N SER A 233 -30.16 -19.43 -17.08
CA SER A 233 -31.16 -20.26 -16.37
C SER A 233 -32.16 -19.44 -15.52
N GLY A 234 -32.13 -18.09 -15.61
CA GLY A 234 -33.11 -17.21 -14.95
C GLY A 234 -32.54 -16.30 -13.89
N ARG A 235 -31.19 -16.17 -13.82
CA ARG A 235 -30.49 -15.28 -12.90
C ARG A 235 -30.71 -15.55 -11.41
N ASN A 236 -30.20 -14.70 -10.52
CA ASN A 236 -30.35 -14.80 -9.07
C ASN A 236 -30.08 -16.21 -8.53
N ARG A 237 -28.98 -16.81 -8.94
CA ARG A 237 -28.61 -18.21 -8.58
C ARG A 237 -27.14 -18.44 -8.60
N VAL A 238 -26.74 -19.52 -7.96
CA VAL A 238 -25.38 -20.06 -7.98
C VAL A 238 -25.35 -21.24 -8.96
N THR A 239 -24.31 -21.30 -9.79
CA THR A 239 -24.02 -22.45 -10.68
C THR A 239 -22.55 -22.81 -10.53
N CYS A 240 -22.24 -24.09 -10.53
CA CYS A 240 -20.84 -24.55 -10.50
C CYS A 240 -20.37 -25.02 -11.88
N ALA A 241 -19.08 -24.86 -12.12
CA ALA A 241 -18.43 -25.48 -13.26
C ALA A 241 -18.37 -27.01 -13.05
N ILE A 242 -18.92 -27.77 -13.97
CA ILE A 242 -18.84 -29.24 -13.94
C ILE A 242 -17.39 -29.64 -14.03
N THR A 243 -16.87 -30.34 -13.01
CA THR A 243 -15.51 -30.90 -13.02
C THR A 243 -15.42 -31.94 -14.14
N ALA A 244 -14.61 -31.67 -15.16
CA ALA A 244 -14.28 -32.65 -16.18
C ALA A 244 -13.08 -33.47 -15.75
#